data_f3171a08a0b046d35fc5126ada5a0631
#
_entry.id   f3171a08a0b046d35fc5126ada5a0631
#
_cell.length_a   1.000
_cell.length_b   1.000
_cell.length_c   1.000
_cell.angle_alpha   90.00
_cell.angle_beta   90.00
_cell.angle_gamma   90.00
#
_symmetry.space_group_name_H-M   'P 1'
#
loop_
_entity.id
_entity.type
_entity.pdbx_description
1 polymer ?
#
loop_
_entity_poly.entity_id
_entity_poly.type
_entity_poly.pdbx_seq_one_letter_code
_entity_poly.pdbx_strand_id
1 'polypeptide(L)'
;DVYKRQPLYSVKEVGTTAITGTRQQFWPDATIFTETVYSYDILATRMRELAYLNAGIKITLTDLRVKEEDGSCKQEVFYSVEGLKEFVRYIDSSREHLVNDVIYINTEKQGTPVEVAIMYNTSYNENIHSYVNNINTIEGGTHLAGFRRALTRTLKKYAEDNKMLEKAKVEISGDDFREGLTAVISIKVAEPQFEGQTKTKLGNNEVMGAVDQAVGEALSYYLEEHPKEAKMIVDKVILAAQARVAARKARESVQRKSPMSGGGMPGKLADCSSKDPEECELFLVEGDSAGGSAKQGRNRTFQAILPLRGKILNV
;
A
#
# COMPACT_ATOMS: atom_id res chain seq x y z
N ASP A 1 -30.84 4.36 15.64
CA ASP A 1 -31.51 4.68 16.88
C ASP A 1 -32.33 3.49 17.37
N VAL A 2 -32.02 2.99 18.55
CA VAL A 2 -32.62 1.76 19.11
C VAL A 2 -34.13 1.94 19.34
N TYR A 3 -34.58 3.12 19.65
CA TYR A 3 -35.98 3.41 19.94
C TYR A 3 -36.91 3.26 18.73
N LYS A 4 -36.42 3.53 17.55
CA LYS A 4 -37.20 3.52 16.31
C LYS A 4 -37.15 2.19 15.57
N ARG A 5 -36.44 1.19 16.12
CA ARG A 5 -36.29 -0.17 15.54
C ARG A 5 -37.17 -1.22 16.21
N GLN A 6 -38.13 -0.82 17.01
CA GLN A 6 -39.04 -1.78 17.63
C GLN A 6 -40.03 -2.32 16.59
N PRO A 7 -40.26 -3.63 16.55
CA PRO A 7 -41.20 -4.22 15.61
C PRO A 7 -42.60 -3.76 15.93
N LEU A 8 -43.32 -3.30 14.91
CA LEU A 8 -44.75 -2.90 15.04
C LEU A 8 -45.65 -4.12 15.23
N TYR A 9 -45.18 -5.29 14.77
CA TYR A 9 -45.87 -6.56 14.90
C TYR A 9 -44.84 -7.72 14.81
N SER A 10 -45.20 -8.89 15.30
CA SER A 10 -44.39 -10.10 15.18
C SER A 10 -44.25 -10.51 13.72
N VAL A 11 -43.14 -11.23 13.40
CA VAL A 11 -42.96 -11.81 12.06
C VAL A 11 -44.17 -12.66 11.69
N LYS A 12 -44.71 -12.41 10.51
CA LYS A 12 -45.84 -13.19 9.97
C LYS A 12 -45.59 -13.57 8.52
N GLU A 13 -46.08 -14.70 8.13
CA GLU A 13 -46.14 -15.15 6.75
C GLU A 13 -47.18 -14.36 5.99
N VAL A 14 -46.84 -13.79 4.83
CA VAL A 14 -47.71 -12.97 4.00
C VAL A 14 -47.98 -13.56 2.63
N GLY A 15 -47.29 -14.63 2.26
CA GLY A 15 -47.43 -15.33 0.99
C GLY A 15 -46.33 -16.32 0.72
N THR A 16 -46.40 -16.95 -0.45
CA THR A 16 -45.40 -17.92 -0.93
C THR A 16 -44.61 -17.33 -2.09
N THR A 17 -43.35 -17.74 -2.24
CA THR A 17 -42.48 -17.33 -3.36
C THR A 17 -41.67 -18.53 -3.85
N ALA A 18 -41.35 -18.53 -5.16
CA ALA A 18 -40.49 -19.52 -5.78
C ALA A 18 -39.00 -19.09 -5.81
N ILE A 19 -38.69 -17.88 -5.38
CA ILE A 19 -37.34 -17.32 -5.35
C ILE A 19 -36.94 -16.94 -3.93
N THR A 20 -35.65 -17.01 -3.64
CA THR A 20 -35.07 -16.55 -2.38
C THR A 20 -34.53 -15.13 -2.53
N GLY A 21 -34.66 -14.33 -1.50
CA GLY A 21 -34.13 -12.98 -1.50
C GLY A 21 -34.59 -12.18 -0.29
N THR A 22 -34.02 -11.02 -0.11
CA THR A 22 -34.35 -10.08 0.96
C THR A 22 -34.61 -8.72 0.36
N ARG A 23 -35.71 -8.08 0.77
CA ARG A 23 -35.99 -6.68 0.45
C ARG A 23 -36.03 -5.90 1.75
N GLN A 24 -35.21 -4.85 1.85
CA GLN A 24 -35.21 -3.92 2.96
C GLN A 24 -35.57 -2.54 2.46
N GLN A 25 -36.39 -1.82 3.23
CA GLN A 25 -36.80 -0.46 2.94
C GLN A 25 -36.70 0.36 4.23
N PHE A 26 -36.07 1.53 4.13
CA PHE A 26 -35.91 2.43 5.27
C PHE A 26 -35.89 3.90 4.79
N TRP A 27 -36.16 4.79 5.70
CA TRP A 27 -36.06 6.22 5.50
C TRP A 27 -35.12 6.80 6.57
N PRO A 28 -34.14 7.62 6.17
CA PRO A 28 -33.33 8.32 7.14
C PRO A 28 -34.15 9.36 7.88
N ASP A 29 -33.91 9.48 9.18
CA ASP A 29 -34.64 10.44 10.02
C ASP A 29 -34.01 11.83 9.89
N ALA A 30 -34.74 12.80 9.30
CA ALA A 30 -34.30 14.18 9.11
C ALA A 30 -34.02 14.93 10.42
N THR A 31 -34.51 14.44 11.57
CA THR A 31 -34.19 15.02 12.87
C THR A 31 -32.83 14.62 13.41
N ILE A 32 -32.24 13.58 12.83
CA ILE A 32 -30.91 13.00 13.23
C ILE A 32 -29.88 13.31 12.16
N PHE A 33 -30.24 13.11 10.89
CA PHE A 33 -29.32 13.27 9.75
C PHE A 33 -29.61 14.60 9.04
N THR A 34 -28.55 15.38 8.87
CA THR A 34 -28.63 16.65 8.12
C THR A 34 -28.79 16.42 6.62
N GLU A 35 -28.25 15.32 6.10
CA GLU A 35 -28.37 14.90 4.70
C GLU A 35 -29.15 13.59 4.63
N THR A 36 -30.28 13.59 3.95
CA THR A 36 -31.20 12.46 3.81
C THR A 36 -31.29 11.94 2.38
N VAL A 37 -30.59 12.57 1.44
CA VAL A 37 -30.58 12.20 0.04
C VAL A 37 -29.36 11.31 -0.24
N TYR A 38 -29.62 10.05 -0.63
CA TYR A 38 -28.55 9.11 -0.97
C TYR A 38 -27.89 9.43 -2.31
N SER A 39 -26.56 9.36 -2.35
CA SER A 39 -25.80 9.37 -3.59
C SER A 39 -25.83 7.99 -4.24
N TYR A 40 -26.29 7.94 -5.50
CA TYR A 40 -26.34 6.69 -6.27
C TYR A 40 -24.94 6.08 -6.43
N ASP A 41 -23.94 6.89 -6.76
CA ASP A 41 -22.59 6.40 -7.06
C ASP A 41 -21.88 5.82 -5.83
N ILE A 42 -22.11 6.39 -4.64
CA ILE A 42 -21.60 5.85 -3.38
C ILE A 42 -22.22 4.47 -3.11
N LEU A 43 -23.54 4.36 -3.29
CA LEU A 43 -24.25 3.10 -3.10
C LEU A 43 -23.82 2.06 -4.15
N ALA A 44 -23.72 2.44 -5.42
CA ALA A 44 -23.31 1.57 -6.51
C ALA A 44 -21.89 1.01 -6.28
N THR A 45 -20.95 1.86 -5.87
CA THR A 45 -19.59 1.44 -5.52
C THR A 45 -19.62 0.41 -4.39
N ARG A 46 -20.39 0.66 -3.36
CA ARG A 46 -20.50 -0.29 -2.23
C ARG A 46 -21.19 -1.60 -2.60
N MET A 47 -22.24 -1.56 -3.42
CA MET A 47 -22.93 -2.77 -3.90
C MET A 47 -22.00 -3.61 -4.79
N ARG A 48 -21.18 -2.98 -5.61
CA ARG A 48 -20.16 -3.63 -6.43
C ARG A 48 -19.11 -4.34 -5.58
N GLU A 49 -18.56 -3.68 -4.56
CA GLU A 49 -17.64 -4.30 -3.60
C GLU A 49 -18.27 -5.51 -2.93
N LEU A 50 -19.50 -5.39 -2.45
CA LEU A 50 -20.21 -6.48 -1.77
C LEU A 50 -20.47 -7.68 -2.70
N ALA A 51 -20.74 -7.44 -3.97
CA ALA A 51 -20.90 -8.51 -4.96
C ALA A 51 -19.59 -9.26 -5.20
N TYR A 52 -18.47 -8.56 -5.24
CA TYR A 52 -17.14 -9.18 -5.35
C TYR A 52 -16.73 -9.93 -4.08
N LEU A 53 -17.02 -9.37 -2.90
CA LEU A 53 -16.70 -10.00 -1.61
C LEU A 53 -17.56 -11.23 -1.31
N ASN A 54 -18.67 -11.42 -2.05
CA ASN A 54 -19.61 -12.52 -1.85
C ASN A 54 -20.01 -13.11 -3.21
N ALA A 55 -19.12 -13.89 -3.80
CA ALA A 55 -19.34 -14.53 -5.10
C ALA A 55 -20.70 -15.25 -5.15
N GLY A 56 -21.43 -15.09 -6.26
CA GLY A 56 -22.74 -15.70 -6.50
C GLY A 56 -23.93 -14.90 -5.94
N ILE A 57 -23.70 -13.83 -5.16
CA ILE A 57 -24.79 -12.95 -4.71
C ILE A 57 -25.11 -11.91 -5.78
N LYS A 58 -26.38 -11.80 -6.14
CA LYS A 58 -26.90 -10.80 -7.06
C LYS A 58 -27.51 -9.63 -6.28
N ILE A 59 -26.98 -8.44 -6.48
CA ILE A 59 -27.46 -7.19 -5.86
C ILE A 59 -27.97 -6.29 -6.97
N THR A 60 -29.19 -5.75 -6.81
CA THR A 60 -29.77 -4.81 -7.77
C THR A 60 -30.00 -3.46 -7.07
N LEU A 61 -29.48 -2.41 -7.65
CA LEU A 61 -29.72 -1.03 -7.21
C LEU A 61 -30.56 -0.30 -8.25
N THR A 62 -31.69 0.25 -7.82
CA THR A 62 -32.59 1.01 -8.68
C THR A 62 -32.81 2.39 -8.10
N ASP A 63 -32.59 3.44 -8.89
CA ASP A 63 -32.91 4.82 -8.51
C ASP A 63 -34.28 5.22 -9.05
N LEU A 64 -35.27 5.26 -8.18
CA LEU A 64 -36.64 5.61 -8.56
C LEU A 64 -36.83 7.12 -8.81
N ARG A 65 -35.85 7.94 -8.47
CA ARG A 65 -35.93 9.41 -8.62
C ARG A 65 -35.64 9.86 -10.05
N VAL A 66 -34.82 9.05 -10.76
CA VAL A 66 -34.37 9.35 -12.12
C VAL A 66 -35.06 8.39 -13.10
N LYS A 67 -35.72 8.95 -14.08
CA LYS A 67 -36.29 8.20 -15.19
C LYS A 67 -35.44 8.40 -16.44
N GLU A 68 -35.13 7.32 -17.11
CA GLU A 68 -34.46 7.30 -18.39
C GLU A 68 -35.45 7.74 -19.51
N GLU A 69 -34.96 7.97 -20.72
CA GLU A 69 -35.76 8.41 -21.87
C GLU A 69 -36.89 7.42 -22.24
N ASP A 70 -36.71 6.14 -21.96
CA ASP A 70 -37.69 5.09 -22.19
C ASP A 70 -38.74 4.94 -21.05
N GLY A 71 -38.64 5.79 -20.01
CA GLY A 71 -39.50 5.76 -18.84
C GLY A 71 -39.07 4.76 -17.76
N SER A 72 -38.05 3.96 -18.00
CA SER A 72 -37.45 3.08 -16.97
C SER A 72 -36.73 3.87 -15.90
N CYS A 73 -36.47 3.24 -14.76
CA CYS A 73 -35.61 3.83 -13.70
C CYS A 73 -34.17 3.40 -13.90
N LYS A 74 -33.23 4.29 -13.59
CA LYS A 74 -31.81 3.95 -13.57
C LYS A 74 -31.59 2.73 -12.70
N GLN A 75 -31.10 1.64 -13.28
CA GLN A 75 -30.87 0.36 -12.59
C GLN A 75 -29.53 -0.25 -12.96
N GLU A 76 -28.83 -0.75 -11.96
CA GLU A 76 -27.58 -1.52 -12.14
C GLU A 76 -27.65 -2.81 -11.35
N VAL A 77 -27.16 -3.89 -11.94
CA VAL A 77 -27.06 -5.21 -11.33
C VAL A 77 -25.61 -5.55 -11.09
N PHE A 78 -25.29 -5.83 -9.86
CA PHE A 78 -23.96 -6.24 -9.41
C PHE A 78 -23.97 -7.74 -9.14
N TYR A 79 -23.08 -8.46 -9.82
CA TYR A 79 -22.96 -9.91 -9.70
C TYR A 79 -21.55 -10.32 -10.11
N SER A 80 -20.94 -11.22 -9.34
CA SER A 80 -19.62 -11.77 -9.63
C SER A 80 -19.63 -13.28 -9.42
N VAL A 81 -19.03 -14.01 -10.36
CA VAL A 81 -18.85 -15.45 -10.27
C VAL A 81 -17.51 -15.80 -9.61
N GLU A 82 -16.46 -15.08 -9.96
CA GLU A 82 -15.10 -15.35 -9.49
C GLU A 82 -14.71 -14.54 -8.23
N GLY A 83 -15.60 -13.68 -7.72
CA GLY A 83 -15.41 -12.96 -6.47
C GLY A 83 -14.16 -12.07 -6.45
N LEU A 84 -13.23 -12.35 -5.51
CA LEU A 84 -12.02 -11.54 -5.33
C LEU A 84 -11.10 -11.53 -6.55
N LYS A 85 -11.12 -12.53 -7.41
CA LYS A 85 -10.34 -12.53 -8.65
C LYS A 85 -10.83 -11.43 -9.60
N GLU A 86 -12.16 -11.31 -9.77
CA GLU A 86 -12.73 -10.22 -10.56
C GLU A 86 -12.50 -8.86 -9.89
N PHE A 87 -12.55 -8.82 -8.57
CA PHE A 87 -12.34 -7.59 -7.82
C PHE A 87 -10.94 -7.01 -8.01
N VAL A 88 -9.89 -7.84 -7.86
CA VAL A 88 -8.52 -7.38 -8.04
C VAL A 88 -8.27 -6.93 -9.48
N ARG A 89 -8.83 -7.63 -10.48
CA ARG A 89 -8.77 -7.22 -11.90
C ARG A 89 -9.49 -5.89 -12.13
N TYR A 90 -10.65 -5.68 -11.49
CA TYR A 90 -11.39 -4.43 -11.59
C TYR A 90 -10.59 -3.25 -11.04
N ILE A 91 -9.98 -3.41 -9.85
CA ILE A 91 -9.15 -2.37 -9.23
C ILE A 91 -7.90 -2.07 -10.06
N ASP A 92 -7.35 -3.09 -10.71
CA ASP A 92 -6.10 -3.01 -11.48
C ASP A 92 -6.30 -2.72 -12.97
N SER A 93 -7.54 -2.56 -13.42
CA SER A 93 -7.95 -2.50 -14.84
C SER A 93 -7.28 -1.38 -15.66
N SER A 94 -6.82 -0.32 -15.02
CA SER A 94 -6.14 0.81 -15.67
C SER A 94 -4.61 0.67 -15.73
N ARG A 95 -4.05 -0.44 -15.25
CA ARG A 95 -2.61 -0.67 -15.15
C ARG A 95 -2.16 -1.78 -16.09
N GLU A 96 -0.91 -1.72 -16.51
CA GLU A 96 -0.27 -2.79 -17.26
C GLU A 96 0.18 -3.90 -16.31
N HIS A 97 -0.35 -5.10 -16.52
CA HIS A 97 -0.07 -6.25 -15.65
C HIS A 97 1.31 -6.82 -15.92
N LEU A 98 2.04 -7.13 -14.86
CA LEU A 98 3.32 -7.84 -14.93
C LEU A 98 3.11 -9.34 -15.09
N VAL A 99 2.06 -9.87 -14.44
CA VAL A 99 1.64 -11.27 -14.45
C VAL A 99 0.17 -11.31 -14.88
N ASN A 100 -0.18 -12.19 -15.83
CA ASN A 100 -1.51 -12.22 -16.40
C ASN A 100 -2.54 -12.88 -15.47
N ASP A 101 -2.12 -13.88 -14.71
CA ASP A 101 -2.99 -14.64 -13.84
C ASP A 101 -3.03 -14.06 -12.43
N VAL A 102 -4.22 -14.09 -11.83
CA VAL A 102 -4.42 -13.68 -10.43
C VAL A 102 -3.88 -14.77 -9.51
N ILE A 103 -2.95 -14.40 -8.64
CA ILE A 103 -2.55 -15.28 -7.53
C ILE A 103 -3.70 -15.31 -6.53
N TYR A 104 -4.38 -16.44 -6.44
CA TYR A 104 -5.59 -16.57 -5.63
C TYR A 104 -5.41 -17.60 -4.52
N ILE A 105 -5.74 -17.19 -3.32
CA ILE A 105 -5.65 -17.98 -2.09
C ILE A 105 -7.04 -18.03 -1.45
N ASN A 106 -7.54 -19.23 -1.21
CA ASN A 106 -8.78 -19.44 -0.47
C ASN A 106 -8.56 -20.65 0.45
N THR A 107 -8.41 -20.40 1.74
CA THR A 107 -8.08 -21.42 2.72
C THR A 107 -8.57 -21.01 4.11
N GLU A 108 -8.59 -21.97 5.02
CA GLU A 108 -8.88 -21.72 6.42
C GLU A 108 -7.66 -22.09 7.27
N LYS A 109 -7.26 -21.21 8.16
CA LYS A 109 -6.19 -21.43 9.12
C LYS A 109 -6.63 -21.01 10.53
N GLN A 110 -6.39 -21.87 11.50
CA GLN A 110 -6.72 -21.60 12.90
C GLN A 110 -8.20 -21.18 13.09
N GLY A 111 -9.12 -21.76 12.32
CA GLY A 111 -10.54 -21.41 12.33
C GLY A 111 -10.89 -20.07 11.68
N THR A 112 -9.93 -19.43 10.99
CA THR A 112 -10.14 -18.18 10.27
C THR A 112 -10.14 -18.45 8.78
N PRO A 113 -11.27 -18.26 8.07
CA PRO A 113 -11.32 -18.24 6.62
C PRO A 113 -10.54 -17.05 6.07
N VAL A 114 -9.59 -17.31 5.18
CA VAL A 114 -8.71 -16.33 4.56
C VAL A 114 -8.83 -16.44 3.04
N GLU A 115 -9.27 -15.38 2.41
CA GLU A 115 -9.36 -15.26 0.96
C GLU A 115 -8.54 -14.07 0.49
N VAL A 116 -7.62 -14.28 -0.44
CA VAL A 116 -6.71 -13.25 -0.95
C VAL A 116 -6.58 -13.37 -2.46
N ALA A 117 -6.65 -12.24 -3.16
CA ALA A 117 -6.33 -12.13 -4.58
C ALA A 117 -5.23 -11.11 -4.77
N ILE A 118 -4.19 -11.48 -5.52
CA ILE A 118 -2.98 -10.68 -5.71
C ILE A 118 -2.70 -10.55 -7.21
N MET A 119 -2.34 -9.33 -7.64
CA MET A 119 -1.76 -9.04 -8.96
C MET A 119 -0.54 -8.15 -8.81
N TYR A 120 0.42 -8.33 -9.72
CA TYR A 120 1.54 -7.43 -9.89
C TYR A 120 1.44 -6.69 -11.21
N ASN A 121 1.74 -5.41 -11.20
CA ASN A 121 1.70 -4.51 -12.34
C ASN A 121 2.99 -3.67 -12.46
N THR A 122 3.11 -2.92 -13.53
CA THR A 122 4.32 -2.11 -13.80
C THR A 122 4.37 -0.80 -13.02
N SER A 123 3.35 -0.44 -12.24
CA SER A 123 3.29 0.80 -11.45
C SER A 123 4.26 0.78 -10.26
N TYR A 124 4.35 1.93 -9.57
CA TYR A 124 5.26 2.13 -8.44
C TYR A 124 4.56 2.15 -7.09
N ASN A 125 3.23 2.01 -7.08
CA ASN A 125 2.42 2.17 -5.87
C ASN A 125 1.92 0.82 -5.37
N GLU A 126 1.82 0.70 -4.03
CA GLU A 126 1.05 -0.35 -3.36
C GLU A 126 -0.44 0.02 -3.37
N ASN A 127 -1.30 -0.94 -3.72
CA ASN A 127 -2.74 -0.79 -3.73
C ASN A 127 -3.41 -1.99 -3.05
N ILE A 128 -3.58 -1.94 -1.74
CA ILE A 128 -4.14 -3.04 -0.96
C ILE A 128 -5.48 -2.64 -0.36
N HIS A 129 -6.49 -3.47 -0.61
CA HIS A 129 -7.81 -3.36 0.00
C HIS A 129 -8.02 -4.51 0.97
N SER A 130 -8.36 -4.20 2.22
CA SER A 130 -8.53 -5.22 3.26
C SER A 130 -9.91 -5.17 3.88
N TYR A 131 -10.49 -6.36 4.08
CA TYR A 131 -11.86 -6.53 4.54
C TYR A 131 -11.93 -7.56 5.67
N VAL A 132 -12.75 -7.27 6.67
CA VAL A 132 -13.11 -8.18 7.77
C VAL A 132 -14.62 -8.26 7.82
N ASN A 133 -15.20 -9.48 7.62
CA ASN A 133 -16.65 -9.67 7.57
C ASN A 133 -17.33 -8.68 6.59
N ASN A 134 -16.74 -8.49 5.41
CA ASN A 134 -17.14 -7.54 4.39
C ASN A 134 -17.02 -6.04 4.77
N ILE A 135 -16.46 -5.71 5.93
CA ILE A 135 -16.21 -4.32 6.35
C ILE A 135 -14.85 -3.90 5.83
N ASN A 136 -14.78 -2.77 5.11
CA ASN A 136 -13.52 -2.21 4.64
C ASN A 136 -12.72 -1.64 5.83
N THR A 137 -11.54 -2.24 6.07
CA THR A 137 -10.63 -1.80 7.13
C THR A 137 -9.58 -0.85 6.53
N ILE A 138 -9.94 0.41 6.35
CA ILE A 138 -9.12 1.41 5.65
C ILE A 138 -7.75 1.60 6.31
N GLU A 139 -7.68 1.50 7.64
CA GLU A 139 -6.43 1.59 8.42
C GLU A 139 -5.74 0.22 8.58
N GLY A 140 -6.29 -0.83 7.96
CA GLY A 140 -5.76 -2.18 8.01
C GLY A 140 -5.98 -2.87 9.35
N GLY A 141 -4.90 -3.36 9.94
CA GLY A 141 -4.91 -4.10 11.20
C GLY A 141 -4.06 -5.36 11.13
N THR A 142 -4.30 -6.29 12.05
CA THR A 142 -3.50 -7.51 12.23
C THR A 142 -3.50 -8.43 10.99
N HIS A 143 -4.62 -8.53 10.27
CA HIS A 143 -4.73 -9.32 9.03
C HIS A 143 -3.86 -8.74 7.91
N LEU A 144 -3.85 -7.42 7.73
CA LEU A 144 -2.98 -6.75 6.76
C LEU A 144 -1.49 -6.88 7.15
N ALA A 145 -1.19 -6.76 8.45
CA ALA A 145 0.17 -6.98 8.95
C ALA A 145 0.66 -8.42 8.69
N GLY A 146 -0.21 -9.42 8.93
CA GLY A 146 0.05 -10.83 8.62
C GLY A 146 0.33 -11.05 7.12
N PHE A 147 -0.50 -10.48 6.26
CA PHE A 147 -0.32 -10.53 4.81
C PHE A 147 1.03 -9.93 4.36
N ARG A 148 1.34 -8.70 4.78
CA ARG A 148 2.60 -8.03 4.41
C ARG A 148 3.83 -8.79 4.88
N ARG A 149 3.75 -9.36 6.09
CA ARG A 149 4.83 -10.20 6.65
C ARG A 149 5.04 -11.46 5.83
N ALA A 150 3.96 -12.20 5.53
CA ALA A 150 4.00 -13.42 4.75
C ALA A 150 4.53 -13.16 3.33
N LEU A 151 4.01 -12.16 2.65
CA LEU A 151 4.42 -11.78 1.30
C LEU A 151 5.93 -11.51 1.23
N THR A 152 6.40 -10.62 2.10
CA THR A 152 7.82 -10.24 2.16
C THR A 152 8.72 -11.42 2.47
N ARG A 153 8.37 -12.20 3.49
CA ARG A 153 9.16 -13.37 3.90
C ARG A 153 9.24 -14.43 2.80
N THR A 154 8.11 -14.74 2.17
CA THR A 154 8.03 -15.81 1.18
C THR A 154 8.75 -15.44 -0.11
N LEU A 155 8.53 -14.24 -0.64
CA LEU A 155 9.22 -13.76 -1.83
C LEU A 155 10.72 -13.62 -1.60
N LYS A 156 11.14 -13.11 -0.43
CA LYS A 156 12.54 -12.99 -0.06
C LYS A 156 13.21 -14.36 -0.01
N LYS A 157 12.60 -15.32 0.69
CA LYS A 157 13.10 -16.68 0.79
C LYS A 157 13.25 -17.32 -0.60
N TYR A 158 12.21 -17.24 -1.44
CA TYR A 158 12.25 -17.77 -2.80
C TYR A 158 13.40 -17.15 -3.62
N ALA A 159 13.58 -15.85 -3.54
CA ALA A 159 14.64 -15.14 -4.25
C ALA A 159 16.05 -15.48 -3.75
N GLU A 160 16.22 -15.74 -2.43
CA GLU A 160 17.47 -16.21 -1.82
C GLU A 160 17.79 -17.65 -2.24
N ASP A 161 16.83 -18.57 -2.12
CA ASP A 161 16.99 -19.99 -2.46
C ASP A 161 17.36 -20.17 -3.95
N ASN A 162 16.83 -19.30 -4.83
CA ASN A 162 17.15 -19.29 -6.26
C ASN A 162 18.33 -18.37 -6.64
N LYS A 163 19.08 -17.84 -5.68
CA LYS A 163 20.27 -16.98 -5.87
C LYS A 163 20.01 -15.73 -6.74
N MET A 164 18.75 -15.26 -6.77
CA MET A 164 18.36 -14.12 -7.60
C MET A 164 18.85 -12.80 -7.02
N LEU A 165 19.02 -12.71 -5.71
CA LEU A 165 19.44 -11.50 -5.00
C LEU A 165 20.94 -11.24 -5.05
N GLU A 166 21.78 -12.27 -5.31
CA GLU A 166 23.23 -12.12 -5.39
C GLU A 166 23.67 -11.11 -6.46
N LYS A 167 22.89 -10.98 -7.53
CA LYS A 167 23.16 -10.07 -8.64
C LYS A 167 22.68 -8.63 -8.38
N ALA A 168 21.80 -8.45 -7.41
CA ALA A 168 21.12 -7.16 -7.18
C ALA A 168 22.06 -6.07 -6.64
N LYS A 169 23.12 -6.44 -5.87
CA LYS A 169 24.09 -5.53 -5.22
C LYS A 169 23.45 -4.38 -4.44
N VAL A 170 22.20 -4.56 -4.00
CA VAL A 170 21.42 -3.58 -3.23
C VAL A 170 20.70 -4.32 -2.12
N GLU A 171 20.53 -3.65 -0.98
CA GLU A 171 19.71 -4.15 0.12
C GLU A 171 18.23 -3.97 -0.24
N ILE A 172 17.43 -5.04 -0.14
CA ILE A 172 16.01 -5.06 -0.44
C ILE A 172 15.22 -4.84 0.85
N SER A 173 14.36 -3.86 0.87
CA SER A 173 13.45 -3.56 1.98
C SER A 173 12.09 -4.23 1.79
N GLY A 174 11.29 -4.33 2.87
CA GLY A 174 9.93 -4.86 2.78
C GLY A 174 9.02 -4.08 1.84
N ASP A 175 9.27 -2.79 1.66
CA ASP A 175 8.47 -1.92 0.77
C ASP A 175 8.71 -2.24 -0.71
N ASP A 176 9.94 -2.64 -1.07
CA ASP A 176 10.28 -3.00 -2.44
C ASP A 176 9.46 -4.19 -2.94
N PHE A 177 9.07 -5.13 -2.04
CA PHE A 177 8.20 -6.27 -2.38
C PHE A 177 6.75 -5.87 -2.66
N ARG A 178 6.35 -4.66 -2.28
CA ARG A 178 4.98 -4.15 -2.45
C ARG A 178 4.84 -3.14 -3.58
N GLU A 179 5.94 -2.76 -4.21
CA GLU A 179 5.90 -1.88 -5.38
C GLU A 179 5.23 -2.58 -6.56
N GLY A 180 4.19 -1.96 -7.12
CA GLY A 180 3.37 -2.54 -8.18
C GLY A 180 2.41 -3.64 -7.74
N LEU A 181 2.22 -3.81 -6.43
CA LEU A 181 1.28 -4.78 -5.86
C LEU A 181 -0.13 -4.22 -5.81
N THR A 182 -1.09 -4.94 -6.39
CA THR A 182 -2.51 -4.79 -6.11
C THR A 182 -3.02 -6.06 -5.42
N ALA A 183 -3.67 -5.91 -4.26
CA ALA A 183 -4.19 -7.06 -3.52
C ALA A 183 -5.53 -6.75 -2.86
N VAL A 184 -6.37 -7.76 -2.78
CA VAL A 184 -7.61 -7.74 -1.98
C VAL A 184 -7.52 -8.86 -0.97
N ILE A 185 -7.73 -8.52 0.31
CA ILE A 185 -7.68 -9.45 1.44
C ILE A 185 -9.05 -9.45 2.09
N SER A 186 -9.69 -10.60 2.18
CA SER A 186 -10.98 -10.80 2.85
C SER A 186 -10.86 -11.91 3.87
N ILE A 187 -11.17 -11.61 5.11
CA ILE A 187 -11.20 -12.60 6.19
C ILE A 187 -12.56 -12.61 6.87
N LYS A 188 -12.89 -13.75 7.48
CA LYS A 188 -14.08 -13.87 8.31
C LYS A 188 -13.68 -14.24 9.74
N VAL A 189 -14.12 -13.43 10.68
CA VAL A 189 -13.81 -13.55 12.10
C VAL A 189 -15.12 -13.59 12.88
N ALA A 190 -15.30 -14.57 13.75
CA ALA A 190 -16.54 -14.71 14.52
C ALA A 190 -16.75 -13.54 15.49
N GLU A 191 -15.69 -13.16 16.20
CA GLU A 191 -15.71 -12.06 17.18
C GLU A 191 -14.64 -11.01 16.84
N PRO A 192 -14.90 -10.14 15.83
CA PRO A 192 -13.92 -9.15 15.42
C PRO A 192 -13.79 -8.02 16.44
N GLN A 193 -12.58 -7.74 16.87
CA GLN A 193 -12.23 -6.64 17.75
C GLN A 193 -11.65 -5.52 16.90
N PHE A 194 -12.39 -4.42 16.79
CA PHE A 194 -11.95 -3.26 16.04
C PHE A 194 -11.46 -2.15 16.96
N GLU A 195 -10.46 -1.40 16.52
CA GLU A 195 -10.08 -0.15 17.14
C GLU A 195 -11.12 0.93 16.75
N GLY A 196 -12.01 1.24 17.68
CA GLY A 196 -13.04 2.26 17.51
C GLY A 196 -14.32 1.83 16.81
N GLN A 197 -15.35 2.70 16.91
CA GLN A 197 -16.70 2.45 16.39
C GLN A 197 -16.79 2.44 14.85
N THR A 198 -15.86 3.09 14.18
CA THR A 198 -15.80 3.17 12.71
C THR A 198 -15.31 1.87 12.06
N LYS A 199 -14.79 0.94 12.86
CA LYS A 199 -14.31 -0.38 12.42
C LYS A 199 -13.24 -0.34 11.33
N THR A 200 -12.41 0.70 11.35
CA THR A 200 -11.40 0.95 10.31
C THR A 200 -10.14 0.10 10.46
N LYS A 201 -9.91 -0.46 11.67
CA LYS A 201 -8.71 -1.23 11.98
C LYS A 201 -9.03 -2.45 12.85
N LEU A 202 -8.54 -3.63 12.45
CA LEU A 202 -8.70 -4.88 13.20
C LEU A 202 -7.60 -5.05 14.24
N GLY A 203 -7.98 -5.41 15.48
CA GLY A 203 -7.08 -5.61 16.60
C GLY A 203 -6.80 -7.07 16.99
N ASN A 204 -7.54 -8.06 16.47
CA ASN A 204 -7.38 -9.47 16.82
C ASN A 204 -5.97 -10.01 16.56
N ASN A 205 -5.16 -10.27 17.57
CA ASN A 205 -3.76 -10.71 17.42
C ASN A 205 -3.63 -12.09 16.77
N GLU A 206 -4.54 -13.02 17.07
CA GLU A 206 -4.55 -14.39 16.53
C GLU A 206 -4.68 -14.42 15.01
N VAL A 207 -5.39 -13.45 14.44
CA VAL A 207 -5.61 -13.33 12.99
C VAL A 207 -4.32 -13.10 12.21
N MET A 208 -3.36 -12.38 12.81
CA MET A 208 -2.07 -12.15 12.17
C MET A 208 -1.36 -13.46 11.82
N GLY A 209 -1.33 -14.40 12.76
CA GLY A 209 -0.72 -15.71 12.57
C GLY A 209 -1.43 -16.57 11.53
N ALA A 210 -2.76 -16.57 11.54
CA ALA A 210 -3.59 -17.31 10.60
C ALA A 210 -3.37 -16.82 9.15
N VAL A 211 -3.39 -15.50 8.93
CA VAL A 211 -3.14 -14.91 7.60
C VAL A 211 -1.69 -15.12 7.16
N ASP A 212 -0.72 -14.94 8.06
CA ASP A 212 0.70 -15.16 7.75
C ASP A 212 0.96 -16.60 7.28
N GLN A 213 0.36 -17.56 7.95
CA GLN A 213 0.47 -18.98 7.57
C GLN A 213 -0.24 -19.27 6.24
N ALA A 214 -1.49 -18.84 6.10
CA ALA A 214 -2.29 -19.06 4.89
C ALA A 214 -1.59 -18.53 3.63
N VAL A 215 -1.18 -17.27 3.69
CA VAL A 215 -0.52 -16.60 2.56
C VAL A 215 0.87 -17.17 2.31
N GLY A 216 1.65 -17.42 3.36
CA GLY A 216 3.01 -17.96 3.22
C GLY A 216 3.04 -19.34 2.56
N GLU A 217 2.18 -20.26 2.98
CA GLU A 217 2.10 -21.60 2.39
C GLU A 217 1.63 -21.53 0.92
N ALA A 218 0.50 -20.87 0.65
CA ALA A 218 -0.08 -20.83 -0.68
C ALA A 218 0.83 -20.11 -1.69
N LEU A 219 1.43 -18.99 -1.27
CA LEU A 219 2.36 -18.26 -2.13
C LEU A 219 3.64 -19.05 -2.40
N SER A 220 4.15 -19.82 -1.43
CA SER A 220 5.31 -20.70 -1.66
C SER A 220 5.03 -21.72 -2.76
N TYR A 221 3.88 -22.41 -2.70
CA TYR A 221 3.47 -23.33 -3.75
C TYR A 221 3.33 -22.66 -5.11
N TYR A 222 2.68 -21.50 -5.14
CA TYR A 222 2.50 -20.76 -6.39
C TYR A 222 3.84 -20.40 -7.05
N LEU A 223 4.81 -19.90 -6.28
CA LEU A 223 6.12 -19.51 -6.79
C LEU A 223 6.92 -20.72 -7.34
N GLU A 224 6.77 -21.90 -6.73
CA GLU A 224 7.41 -23.13 -7.20
C GLU A 224 6.73 -23.66 -8.49
N GLU A 225 5.41 -23.57 -8.59
CA GLU A 225 4.66 -24.02 -9.78
C GLU A 225 4.81 -23.06 -10.97
N HIS A 226 5.05 -21.76 -10.70
CA HIS A 226 5.08 -20.69 -11.71
C HIS A 226 6.44 -19.95 -11.74
N PRO A 227 7.56 -20.63 -12.03
CA PRO A 227 8.90 -20.03 -11.89
C PRO A 227 9.16 -18.85 -12.83
N LYS A 228 8.47 -18.77 -13.96
CA LYS A 228 8.59 -17.63 -14.90
C LYS A 228 7.97 -16.37 -14.28
N GLU A 229 6.79 -16.48 -13.72
CA GLU A 229 6.07 -15.38 -13.06
C GLU A 229 6.75 -14.96 -11.77
N ALA A 230 7.20 -15.94 -10.98
CA ALA A 230 8.00 -15.69 -9.79
C ALA A 230 9.26 -14.87 -10.12
N LYS A 231 9.94 -15.21 -11.23
CA LYS A 231 11.09 -14.44 -11.69
C LYS A 231 10.71 -13.01 -12.06
N MET A 232 9.62 -12.79 -12.79
CA MET A 232 9.16 -11.45 -13.17
C MET A 232 8.86 -10.60 -11.93
N ILE A 233 8.22 -11.18 -10.92
CA ILE A 233 7.93 -10.50 -9.65
C ILE A 233 9.23 -10.13 -8.93
N VAL A 234 10.17 -11.07 -8.81
CA VAL A 234 11.45 -10.80 -8.12
C VAL A 234 12.31 -9.79 -8.90
N ASP A 235 12.34 -9.84 -10.23
CA ASP A 235 13.04 -8.85 -11.06
C ASP A 235 12.44 -7.43 -10.84
N LYS A 236 11.12 -7.31 -10.71
CA LYS A 236 10.45 -6.05 -10.35
C LYS A 236 10.88 -5.56 -8.96
N VAL A 237 10.94 -6.43 -7.96
CA VAL A 237 11.41 -6.10 -6.61
C VAL A 237 12.86 -5.59 -6.62
N ILE A 238 13.74 -6.24 -7.38
CA ILE A 238 15.13 -5.79 -7.52
C ILE A 238 15.20 -4.41 -8.18
N LEU A 239 14.40 -4.19 -9.22
CA LEU A 239 14.31 -2.88 -9.89
C LEU A 239 13.83 -1.79 -8.94
N ALA A 240 12.82 -2.06 -8.12
CA ALA A 240 12.30 -1.15 -7.10
C ALA A 240 13.40 -0.78 -6.08
N ALA A 241 14.13 -1.76 -5.56
CA ALA A 241 15.24 -1.53 -4.64
C ALA A 241 16.35 -0.67 -5.26
N GLN A 242 16.71 -0.94 -6.52
CA GLN A 242 17.72 -0.15 -7.26
C GLN A 242 17.24 1.28 -7.46
N ALA A 243 16.00 1.50 -7.86
CA ALA A 243 15.39 2.80 -8.05
C ALA A 243 15.35 3.60 -6.73
N ARG A 244 14.97 2.97 -5.62
CA ARG A 244 14.99 3.58 -4.28
C ARG A 244 16.38 4.04 -3.87
N VAL A 245 17.40 3.19 -4.05
CA VAL A 245 18.80 3.53 -3.73
C VAL A 245 19.31 4.66 -4.63
N ALA A 246 18.99 4.64 -5.92
CA ALA A 246 19.37 5.69 -6.86
C ALA A 246 18.70 7.04 -6.49
N ALA A 247 17.41 7.03 -6.16
CA ALA A 247 16.68 8.21 -5.72
C ALA A 247 17.25 8.80 -4.43
N ARG A 248 17.61 7.94 -3.45
CA ARG A 248 18.27 8.38 -2.21
C ARG A 248 19.62 9.06 -2.50
N LYS A 249 20.47 8.44 -3.30
CA LYS A 249 21.79 9.03 -3.69
C LYS A 249 21.61 10.35 -4.40
N ALA A 250 20.62 10.49 -5.28
CA ALA A 250 20.32 11.72 -5.96
C ALA A 250 19.92 12.84 -4.99
N ARG A 251 19.03 12.55 -4.03
CA ARG A 251 18.63 13.49 -2.97
C ARG A 251 19.82 13.93 -2.11
N GLU A 252 20.65 12.99 -1.67
CA GLU A 252 21.86 13.28 -0.88
C GLU A 252 22.84 14.15 -1.68
N SER A 253 22.99 13.92 -2.98
CA SER A 253 23.83 14.76 -3.84
C SER A 253 23.31 16.20 -3.97
N VAL A 254 21.98 16.36 -4.05
CA VAL A 254 21.36 17.71 -4.09
C VAL A 254 21.49 18.40 -2.74
N GLN A 255 21.26 17.69 -1.64
CA GLN A 255 21.42 18.25 -0.27
C GLN A 255 22.85 18.68 0.01
N ARG A 256 23.85 17.94 -0.45
CA ARG A 256 25.26 18.32 -0.32
C ARG A 256 25.62 19.57 -1.13
N LYS A 257 24.94 19.81 -2.24
CA LYS A 257 25.12 21.04 -3.05
C LYS A 257 24.40 22.25 -2.43
N SER A 258 23.29 22.04 -1.74
CA SER A 258 22.43 23.12 -1.20
C SER A 258 22.98 23.80 0.05
N PRO A 259 23.59 23.11 1.05
CA PRO A 259 24.17 23.77 2.22
C PRO A 259 25.34 24.71 1.89
N MET A 260 26.03 24.45 0.79
CA MET A 260 27.18 25.30 0.37
C MET A 260 26.78 26.50 -0.46
N SER A 261 25.57 26.57 -1.00
CA SER A 261 25.10 27.72 -1.78
C SER A 261 24.15 28.65 -1.03
N GLY A 262 23.70 28.28 0.20
CA GLY A 262 22.60 29.00 0.84
C GLY A 262 22.75 29.35 2.32
N GLY A 263 23.92 29.42 2.89
CA GLY A 263 24.04 29.98 4.24
C GLY A 263 24.92 29.19 5.20
N GLY A 264 26.14 29.66 5.40
CA GLY A 264 26.89 29.28 6.59
C GLY A 264 28.35 28.91 6.41
N MET A 265 28.79 28.47 5.24
CA MET A 265 30.23 28.40 4.98
C MET A 265 30.68 29.74 4.41
N PRO A 266 31.71 30.36 4.98
CA PRO A 266 32.21 31.61 4.45
C PRO A 266 32.56 31.44 2.98
N GLY A 267 32.12 32.35 2.09
CA GLY A 267 32.45 32.34 0.63
C GLY A 267 33.96 32.42 0.34
N LYS A 268 34.76 32.25 1.36
CA LYS A 268 36.23 32.26 1.36
C LYS A 268 36.86 30.88 1.49
N LEU A 269 36.08 29.82 1.82
CA LEU A 269 36.62 28.45 1.86
C LEU A 269 37.03 28.00 0.45
N ALA A 270 38.26 27.62 0.31
CA ALA A 270 38.75 26.92 -0.87
C ALA A 270 38.76 25.44 -0.58
N ASP A 271 37.73 24.73 -0.98
CA ASP A 271 37.51 23.32 -0.69
C ASP A 271 38.42 22.39 -1.51
N CYS A 272 38.58 21.13 -1.05
CA CYS A 272 39.29 20.05 -1.75
C CYS A 272 38.34 19.16 -2.55
N SER A 273 38.90 18.37 -3.46
CA SER A 273 38.12 17.48 -4.34
C SER A 273 37.79 16.14 -3.70
N SER A 274 38.64 15.64 -2.78
CA SER A 274 38.40 14.40 -2.04
C SER A 274 37.17 14.54 -1.14
N LYS A 275 36.41 13.43 -1.01
CA LYS A 275 35.25 13.32 -0.14
C LYS A 275 35.50 12.40 1.07
N ASP A 276 36.71 11.84 1.13
CA ASP A 276 37.11 11.00 2.24
C ASP A 276 37.65 11.90 3.38
N PRO A 277 36.96 11.94 4.54
CA PRO A 277 37.40 12.78 5.66
C PRO A 277 38.77 12.39 6.22
N GLU A 278 39.17 11.13 6.08
CA GLU A 278 40.45 10.62 6.59
C GLU A 278 41.64 11.11 5.73
N GLU A 279 41.38 11.45 4.46
CA GLU A 279 42.39 11.97 3.55
C GLU A 279 42.42 13.50 3.50
N CYS A 280 41.37 14.19 3.99
CA CYS A 280 41.25 15.62 3.84
C CYS A 280 41.92 16.42 4.96
N GLU A 281 42.66 17.45 4.59
CA GLU A 281 43.30 18.39 5.51
C GLU A 281 42.67 19.77 5.38
N LEU A 282 42.34 20.44 6.49
CA LEU A 282 41.85 21.81 6.54
C LEU A 282 42.90 22.73 7.14
N PHE A 283 43.38 23.68 6.34
CA PHE A 283 44.32 24.74 6.78
C PHE A 283 43.55 26.03 7.10
N LEU A 284 43.68 26.46 8.34
CA LEU A 284 43.17 27.75 8.78
C LEU A 284 44.30 28.79 8.67
N VAL A 285 44.06 29.86 7.90
CA VAL A 285 45.09 30.91 7.66
C VAL A 285 44.55 32.28 8.07
N GLU A 286 45.46 33.16 8.55
CA GLU A 286 45.08 34.52 8.96
C GLU A 286 44.97 35.45 7.75
N GLY A 287 43.74 35.92 7.50
CA GLY A 287 43.44 36.91 6.53
C GLY A 287 43.48 36.46 5.04
N ASP A 288 42.95 37.33 4.21
CA ASP A 288 42.75 37.04 2.77
C ASP A 288 44.08 36.96 1.98
N SER A 289 45.12 37.69 2.42
CA SER A 289 46.42 37.67 1.75
C SER A 289 47.14 36.32 1.92
N ALA A 290 47.21 35.79 3.16
CA ALA A 290 47.76 34.46 3.43
C ALA A 290 46.89 33.37 2.79
N GLY A 291 45.56 33.54 2.80
CA GLY A 291 44.63 32.64 2.11
C GLY A 291 44.88 32.58 0.59
N GLY A 292 45.22 33.68 -0.05
CA GLY A 292 45.56 33.73 -1.47
C GLY A 292 46.81 32.91 -1.83
N SER A 293 47.88 33.10 -1.08
CA SER A 293 49.14 32.35 -1.26
C SER A 293 48.97 30.85 -0.95
N ALA A 294 48.26 30.49 0.14
CA ALA A 294 47.99 29.11 0.51
C ALA A 294 47.11 28.39 -0.55
N LYS A 295 46.13 29.10 -1.14
CA LYS A 295 45.28 28.52 -2.24
C LYS A 295 46.09 28.19 -3.48
N GLN A 296 47.17 28.93 -3.77
CA GLN A 296 48.03 28.64 -4.94
C GLN A 296 48.95 27.48 -4.70
N GLY A 297 49.48 27.30 -3.47
CA GLY A 297 50.46 26.26 -3.10
C GLY A 297 49.85 24.92 -2.69
N ARG A 298 48.54 24.83 -2.44
CA ARG A 298 47.91 23.61 -1.90
C ARG A 298 47.77 22.46 -2.88
N ASN A 299 47.71 21.27 -2.39
CA ASN A 299 47.20 20.15 -3.17
C ASN A 299 45.63 20.19 -3.17
N ARG A 300 45.08 20.51 -4.34
CA ARG A 300 43.60 20.63 -4.50
C ARG A 300 42.82 19.33 -4.30
N THR A 301 43.50 18.21 -4.33
CA THR A 301 42.85 16.90 -4.19
C THR A 301 42.34 16.70 -2.76
N PHE A 302 43.16 16.99 -1.75
CA PHE A 302 42.85 16.68 -0.35
C PHE A 302 43.04 17.88 0.63
N GLN A 303 43.58 19.02 0.18
CA GLN A 303 43.82 20.19 1.04
C GLN A 303 42.80 21.30 0.81
N ALA A 304 42.10 21.69 1.87
CA ALA A 304 41.17 22.81 1.91
C ALA A 304 41.77 23.99 2.71
N ILE A 305 41.52 25.24 2.25
CA ILE A 305 42.01 26.47 2.90
C ILE A 305 40.85 27.32 3.32
N LEU A 306 40.82 27.75 4.61
CA LEU A 306 39.84 28.67 5.17
C LEU A 306 40.56 29.89 5.76
N PRO A 307 40.52 31.06 5.12
CA PRO A 307 41.03 32.32 5.70
C PRO A 307 40.06 32.81 6.76
N LEU A 308 40.59 33.07 7.95
CA LEU A 308 39.87 33.67 9.06
C LEU A 308 40.06 35.19 9.05
N ARG A 309 39.01 35.95 9.37
CA ARG A 309 39.05 37.40 9.48
C ARG A 309 39.35 37.78 10.93
N GLY A 310 40.54 38.39 11.16
CA GLY A 310 40.93 38.96 12.43
C GLY A 310 41.65 37.99 13.37
N LYS A 311 42.17 38.51 14.48
CA LYS A 311 42.80 37.71 15.55
C LYS A 311 41.76 36.82 16.21
N ILE A 312 42.10 35.53 16.37
CA ILE A 312 41.29 34.59 17.13
C ILE A 312 41.35 35.06 18.60
N LEU A 313 40.24 35.52 19.13
CA LEU A 313 40.12 35.79 20.58
C LEU A 313 40.08 34.44 21.27
N ASN A 314 41.11 34.16 22.09
CA ASN A 314 41.01 33.07 23.06
C ASN A 314 39.91 33.43 24.08
N VAL A 315 38.84 32.66 24.09
CA VAL A 315 37.78 32.75 25.10
C VAL A 315 38.08 31.72 26.20
#